data_c9ec5b643ee1a01b6e39f154404e3876
#
_entry.id   c9ec5b643ee1a01b6e39f154404e3876
#
_cell.length_a   1.000
_cell.length_b   1.000
_cell.length_c   1.000
_cell.angle_alpha   90.00
_cell.angle_beta   90.00
_cell.angle_gamma   90.00
#
_symmetry.space_group_name_H-M   'P 1'
#
loop_
_entity.id
_entity.type
_entity.pdbx_description
1 polymer ?
#
loop_
_entity_poly.entity_id
_entity_poly.type
_entity_poly.pdbx_seq_one_letter_code
_entity_poly.pdbx_strand_id
1 'polypeptide(L)'
;MTRDKYDFLVLLDSIQGIWYNTNLTRKGNIMKSFETLNPMQQQAVLHTEGPLLVLAGAGSGKTRALTHRVAYLIEEKNVSPWNILAITFTNKAAGEMRERVNGLIPQGADSVWVSTFHSLCVRILRRFIENLGYESSFSIYDTDDQKTLMKQIFKEREINGKLYKERGVLGIISSAKNELVTPEEFALESKKDGSARSQQIAELYKEYQVRLKKNNALDFDDLLVKTVELFESCPEVLDYYQERFRYIMVDEYQDTNTAQFRLVSLLASKYR
;
A
#
# COMPACT_ATOMS: atom_id res chain seq x y z
N MET A 1 19.48 -9.63 -7.28
CA MET A 1 18.15 -10.13 -6.85
C MET A 1 17.09 -9.16 -7.36
N THR A 2 16.79 -9.18 -8.68
CA THR A 2 15.98 -8.16 -9.35
C THR A 2 15.02 -8.79 -10.38
N ARG A 3 14.47 -9.99 -10.09
CA ARG A 3 13.61 -10.69 -11.03
C ARG A 3 12.11 -10.70 -10.68
N ASP A 4 11.72 -10.42 -9.45
CA ASP A 4 10.32 -10.59 -9.01
C ASP A 4 9.44 -9.33 -9.20
N LYS A 5 10.04 -8.19 -9.57
CA LYS A 5 9.29 -6.94 -9.80
C LYS A 5 8.48 -6.89 -11.11
N TYR A 6 8.71 -7.84 -12.01
CA TYR A 6 8.15 -7.81 -13.38
C TYR A 6 7.19 -8.95 -13.72
N ASP A 7 6.90 -9.86 -12.80
CA ASP A 7 5.95 -10.96 -13.06
C ASP A 7 4.48 -10.51 -13.18
N PHE A 8 4.21 -9.20 -13.00
CA PHE A 8 2.91 -8.56 -13.23
C PHE A 8 2.85 -7.75 -14.54
N LEU A 9 3.77 -7.95 -15.47
CA LEU A 9 3.78 -7.26 -16.75
C LEU A 9 2.89 -8.01 -17.76
N VAL A 10 1.60 -7.70 -17.78
CA VAL A 10 0.78 -8.02 -18.95
C VAL A 10 0.99 -6.91 -19.98
N LEU A 11 1.90 -7.15 -20.91
CA LEU A 11 2.06 -6.33 -22.11
C LEU A 11 0.76 -6.40 -22.93
N LEU A 12 0.11 -5.23 -23.09
CA LEU A 12 -0.99 -5.01 -24.03
C LEU A 12 -0.46 -4.99 -25.48
N ASP A 13 0.10 -6.08 -25.96
CA ASP A 13 0.63 -6.15 -27.33
C ASP A 13 -0.08 -7.13 -28.25
N SER A 14 -1.31 -7.51 -27.98
CA SER A 14 -2.11 -8.26 -28.97
C SER A 14 -3.61 -8.29 -28.66
N ILE A 15 -4.29 -7.14 -28.74
CA ILE A 15 -5.74 -7.17 -28.93
C ILE A 15 -6.10 -6.33 -30.15
N GLN A 16 -5.77 -6.83 -31.34
CA GLN A 16 -6.49 -6.48 -32.55
C GLN A 16 -7.83 -7.26 -32.55
N GLY A 17 -8.91 -6.53 -32.43
CA GLY A 17 -10.22 -7.00 -32.92
C GLY A 17 -11.11 -7.71 -31.92
N ILE A 18 -11.50 -7.08 -30.82
CA ILE A 18 -12.75 -7.45 -30.14
C ILE A 18 -13.76 -6.32 -30.38
N TRP A 19 -14.63 -6.54 -31.36
CA TRP A 19 -15.83 -5.72 -31.57
C TRP A 19 -16.80 -6.06 -30.43
N TYR A 20 -16.93 -5.18 -29.44
CA TYR A 20 -17.96 -5.30 -28.43
C TYR A 20 -19.31 -4.93 -29.06
N ASN A 21 -20.24 -5.88 -29.06
CA ASN A 21 -21.60 -5.69 -29.47
C ASN A 21 -22.30 -4.75 -28.46
N THR A 22 -22.41 -3.48 -28.81
CA THR A 22 -23.00 -2.43 -27.99
C THR A 22 -24.54 -2.51 -28.01
N ASN A 23 -25.11 -3.58 -27.44
CA ASN A 23 -26.51 -3.59 -27.04
C ASN A 23 -26.63 -3.30 -25.53
N LEU A 24 -26.09 -2.15 -25.10
CA LEU A 24 -26.26 -1.65 -23.74
C LEU A 24 -27.42 -0.67 -23.67
N THR A 25 -28.64 -1.23 -23.52
CA THR A 25 -29.86 -0.46 -23.27
C THR A 25 -30.10 -0.29 -21.76
N ARG A 26 -29.20 0.36 -21.03
CA ARG A 26 -29.49 1.01 -19.75
C ARG A 26 -28.83 2.37 -19.70
N LYS A 27 -29.67 3.41 -19.83
CA LYS A 27 -29.28 4.83 -19.77
C LYS A 27 -29.01 5.26 -18.33
N GLY A 28 -27.84 4.92 -17.75
CA GLY A 28 -27.37 5.48 -16.50
C GLY A 28 -26.44 6.69 -16.75
N ASN A 29 -26.27 7.55 -15.76
CA ASN A 29 -25.34 8.69 -15.81
C ASN A 29 -23.90 8.27 -16.13
N ILE A 30 -23.53 7.03 -15.78
CA ILE A 30 -22.19 6.50 -16.00
C ILE A 30 -21.88 6.29 -17.48
N MET A 31 -22.84 5.82 -18.29
CA MET A 31 -22.61 5.62 -19.73
C MET A 31 -22.35 6.95 -20.46
N LYS A 32 -23.02 8.03 -20.07
CA LYS A 32 -22.74 9.37 -20.60
C LYS A 32 -21.35 9.85 -20.21
N SER A 33 -20.93 9.60 -18.98
CA SER A 33 -19.60 9.94 -18.50
C SER A 33 -18.51 9.08 -19.15
N PHE A 34 -18.79 7.80 -19.39
CA PHE A 34 -17.89 6.86 -20.08
C PHE A 34 -17.60 7.30 -21.53
N GLU A 35 -18.59 7.80 -22.25
CA GLU A 35 -18.44 8.32 -23.63
C GLU A 35 -17.47 9.52 -23.70
N THR A 36 -17.21 10.19 -22.58
CA THR A 36 -16.24 11.30 -22.50
C THR A 36 -14.78 10.85 -22.34
N LEU A 37 -14.55 9.55 -22.16
CA LEU A 37 -13.22 8.96 -22.07
C LEU A 37 -12.63 8.73 -23.45
N ASN A 38 -11.31 8.85 -23.58
CA ASN A 38 -10.65 8.45 -24.80
C ASN A 38 -10.63 6.91 -24.96
N PRO A 39 -10.37 6.37 -26.19
CA PRO A 39 -10.43 4.93 -26.43
C PRO A 39 -9.58 4.08 -25.51
N MET A 40 -8.36 4.55 -25.15
CA MET A 40 -7.46 3.81 -24.23
C MET A 40 -7.98 3.80 -22.80
N GLN A 41 -8.55 4.91 -22.34
CA GLN A 41 -9.20 4.99 -21.03
C GLN A 41 -10.44 4.07 -21.00
N GLN A 42 -11.23 4.02 -22.07
CA GLN A 42 -12.37 3.11 -22.19
C GLN A 42 -11.93 1.66 -22.10
N GLN A 43 -10.87 1.27 -22.80
CA GLN A 43 -10.30 -0.09 -22.70
C GLN A 43 -9.88 -0.42 -21.26
N ALA A 44 -9.17 0.49 -20.58
CA ALA A 44 -8.77 0.28 -19.19
C ALA A 44 -9.97 0.13 -18.23
N VAL A 45 -11.08 0.85 -18.48
CA VAL A 45 -12.31 0.72 -17.69
C VAL A 45 -13.01 -0.62 -17.96
N LEU A 46 -13.07 -1.07 -19.20
CA LEU A 46 -13.75 -2.30 -19.60
C LEU A 46 -13.00 -3.58 -19.22
N HIS A 47 -11.67 -3.50 -19.02
CA HIS A 47 -10.87 -4.65 -18.59
C HIS A 47 -11.11 -4.93 -17.11
N THR A 48 -12.05 -5.79 -16.76
CA THR A 48 -12.48 -6.04 -15.38
C THR A 48 -11.78 -7.21 -14.71
N GLU A 49 -11.29 -8.18 -15.47
CA GLU A 49 -10.73 -9.42 -14.94
C GLU A 49 -9.22 -9.49 -15.17
N GLY A 50 -8.51 -10.06 -14.19
CA GLY A 50 -7.06 -10.23 -14.23
C GLY A 50 -6.27 -8.94 -13.96
N PRO A 51 -4.94 -9.02 -13.90
CA PRO A 51 -4.06 -7.89 -13.63
C PRO A 51 -4.06 -6.91 -14.81
N LEU A 52 -4.11 -5.61 -14.51
CA LEU A 52 -4.03 -4.52 -15.48
C LEU A 52 -3.01 -3.48 -15.02
N LEU A 53 -2.00 -3.22 -15.83
CA LEU A 53 -1.08 -2.10 -15.67
C LEU A 53 -1.37 -1.03 -16.71
N VAL A 54 -1.67 0.20 -16.26
CA VAL A 54 -1.91 1.35 -17.12
C VAL A 54 -0.68 2.25 -17.10
N LEU A 55 0.07 2.28 -18.20
CA LEU A 55 1.20 3.18 -18.39
C LEU A 55 0.74 4.45 -19.12
N ALA A 56 0.84 5.59 -18.45
CA ALA A 56 0.37 6.83 -19.04
C ALA A 56 1.10 8.05 -18.42
N GLY A 57 1.37 9.06 -19.23
CA GLY A 57 2.06 10.28 -18.79
C GLY A 57 1.24 11.12 -17.79
N ALA A 58 1.89 12.11 -17.19
CA ALA A 58 1.21 13.08 -16.34
C ALA A 58 0.11 13.81 -17.12
N GLY A 59 -1.03 14.05 -16.50
CA GLY A 59 -2.18 14.70 -17.14
C GLY A 59 -2.99 13.85 -18.12
N SER A 60 -2.61 12.59 -18.36
CA SER A 60 -3.33 11.68 -19.28
C SER A 60 -4.70 11.20 -18.76
N GLY A 61 -5.01 11.49 -17.50
CA GLY A 61 -6.27 11.09 -16.87
C GLY A 61 -6.26 9.68 -16.27
N LYS A 62 -5.13 9.15 -15.79
CA LYS A 62 -5.02 7.86 -15.07
C LYS A 62 -6.07 7.74 -13.97
N THR A 63 -6.09 8.68 -13.03
CA THR A 63 -7.05 8.71 -11.91
C THR A 63 -8.51 8.79 -12.41
N ARG A 64 -8.75 9.47 -13.55
CA ARG A 64 -10.09 9.52 -14.17
C ARG A 64 -10.49 8.14 -14.68
N ALA A 65 -9.62 7.43 -15.38
CA ALA A 65 -9.87 6.06 -15.82
C ALA A 65 -10.11 5.13 -14.62
N LEU A 66 -9.32 5.24 -13.54
CA LEU A 66 -9.48 4.46 -12.32
C LEU A 66 -10.86 4.69 -11.67
N THR A 67 -11.28 5.94 -11.50
CA THR A 67 -12.59 6.24 -10.88
C THR A 67 -13.77 5.78 -11.75
N HIS A 68 -13.66 5.87 -13.08
CA HIS A 68 -14.69 5.32 -14.00
C HIS A 68 -14.70 3.80 -13.98
N ARG A 69 -13.53 3.12 -13.80
CA ARG A 69 -13.48 1.66 -13.64
C ARG A 69 -14.18 1.23 -12.36
N VAL A 70 -13.98 1.94 -11.22
CA VAL A 70 -14.73 1.68 -9.98
C VAL A 70 -16.23 1.78 -10.24
N ALA A 71 -16.67 2.86 -10.87
CA ALA A 71 -18.06 3.09 -11.16
C ALA A 71 -18.64 2.04 -12.12
N TYR A 72 -17.90 1.64 -13.16
CA TYR A 72 -18.29 0.60 -14.10
C TYR A 72 -18.46 -0.78 -13.43
N LEU A 73 -17.54 -1.14 -12.54
CA LEU A 73 -17.64 -2.39 -11.77
C LEU A 73 -18.93 -2.43 -10.93
N ILE A 74 -19.29 -1.33 -10.31
CA ILE A 74 -20.49 -1.25 -9.45
C ILE A 74 -21.77 -1.25 -10.29
N GLU A 75 -21.87 -0.35 -11.26
CA GLU A 75 -23.13 -0.09 -11.98
C GLU A 75 -23.42 -1.14 -13.07
N GLU A 76 -22.39 -1.59 -13.80
CA GLU A 76 -22.56 -2.47 -14.95
C GLU A 76 -22.23 -3.94 -14.63
N LYS A 77 -21.25 -4.17 -13.73
CA LYS A 77 -20.86 -5.53 -13.33
C LYS A 77 -21.53 -5.99 -12.03
N ASN A 78 -22.32 -5.13 -11.38
CA ASN A 78 -22.98 -5.40 -10.11
C ASN A 78 -22.02 -5.87 -9.02
N VAL A 79 -20.78 -5.38 -9.05
CA VAL A 79 -19.79 -5.63 -7.99
C VAL A 79 -20.20 -4.85 -6.75
N SER A 80 -20.24 -5.52 -5.60
CA SER A 80 -20.51 -4.82 -4.34
C SER A 80 -19.42 -3.76 -4.08
N PRO A 81 -19.78 -2.51 -3.80
CA PRO A 81 -18.81 -1.46 -3.44
C PRO A 81 -17.88 -1.87 -2.30
N TRP A 82 -18.34 -2.71 -1.38
CA TRP A 82 -17.58 -3.29 -0.29
C TRP A 82 -16.39 -4.15 -0.75
N ASN A 83 -16.45 -4.72 -1.95
CA ASN A 83 -15.39 -5.55 -2.50
C ASN A 83 -14.33 -4.77 -3.26
N ILE A 84 -14.37 -3.43 -3.24
CA ILE A 84 -13.45 -2.59 -3.98
C ILE A 84 -12.55 -1.82 -3.03
N LEU A 85 -11.23 -1.93 -3.23
CA LEU A 85 -10.19 -1.16 -2.58
C LEU A 85 -9.47 -0.29 -3.60
N ALA A 86 -9.42 1.03 -3.36
CA ALA A 86 -8.65 1.97 -4.16
C ALA A 86 -7.60 2.67 -3.26
N ILE A 87 -6.33 2.53 -3.62
CA ILE A 87 -5.20 3.01 -2.83
C ILE A 87 -4.49 4.13 -3.56
N THR A 88 -4.12 5.17 -2.83
CA THR A 88 -3.29 6.27 -3.30
C THR A 88 -2.25 6.67 -2.23
N PHE A 89 -1.37 7.63 -2.54
CA PHE A 89 -0.26 7.98 -1.65
C PHE A 89 -0.58 9.09 -0.63
N THR A 90 -1.51 9.99 -0.95
CA THR A 90 -1.81 11.13 -0.08
C THR A 90 -3.27 11.19 0.34
N ASN A 91 -3.52 11.71 1.54
CA ASN A 91 -4.89 11.90 2.03
C ASN A 91 -5.70 12.85 1.13
N LYS A 92 -5.04 13.84 0.52
CA LYS A 92 -5.67 14.75 -0.45
C LYS A 92 -6.15 13.98 -1.67
N ALA A 93 -5.27 13.17 -2.29
CA ALA A 93 -5.62 12.36 -3.45
C ALA A 93 -6.73 11.33 -3.12
N ALA A 94 -6.70 10.73 -1.91
CA ALA A 94 -7.77 9.84 -1.47
C ALA A 94 -9.11 10.58 -1.30
N GLY A 95 -9.10 11.81 -0.80
CA GLY A 95 -10.28 12.68 -0.71
C GLY A 95 -10.85 12.99 -2.10
N GLU A 96 -10.01 13.48 -3.01
CA GLU A 96 -10.40 13.80 -4.39
C GLU A 96 -10.92 12.55 -5.14
N MET A 97 -10.28 11.40 -4.95
CA MET A 97 -10.72 10.14 -5.55
C MET A 97 -12.11 9.74 -5.05
N ARG A 98 -12.35 9.84 -3.73
CA ARG A 98 -13.66 9.55 -3.11
C ARG A 98 -14.74 10.47 -3.63
N GLU A 99 -14.49 11.77 -3.73
CA GLU A 99 -15.43 12.74 -4.29
C GLU A 99 -15.79 12.42 -5.74
N ARG A 100 -14.79 12.05 -6.56
CA ARG A 100 -15.03 11.64 -7.96
C ARG A 100 -15.85 10.37 -8.07
N VAL A 101 -15.57 9.35 -7.23
CA VAL A 101 -16.35 8.11 -7.19
C VAL A 101 -17.79 8.41 -6.76
N ASN A 102 -17.98 9.21 -5.71
CA ASN A 102 -19.31 9.62 -5.23
C ASN A 102 -20.09 10.41 -6.30
N GLY A 103 -19.41 11.22 -7.12
CA GLY A 103 -20.04 11.95 -8.22
C GLY A 103 -20.47 11.07 -9.40
N LEU A 104 -19.88 9.88 -9.54
CA LEU A 104 -20.19 8.94 -10.62
C LEU A 104 -21.25 7.92 -10.23
N ILE A 105 -21.36 7.56 -8.96
CA ILE A 105 -22.23 6.49 -8.45
C ILE A 105 -23.32 7.11 -7.57
N PRO A 106 -24.61 6.89 -7.90
CA PRO A 106 -25.73 7.49 -7.18
C PRO A 106 -25.90 6.98 -5.74
N GLN A 107 -25.55 5.71 -5.48
CA GLN A 107 -25.72 5.05 -4.19
C GLN A 107 -24.60 4.05 -3.89
N GLY A 108 -24.21 3.96 -2.63
CA GLY A 108 -23.25 2.94 -2.16
C GLY A 108 -21.78 3.29 -2.37
N ALA A 109 -21.44 4.43 -2.96
CA ALA A 109 -20.07 4.87 -3.17
C ALA A 109 -19.26 4.96 -1.87
N ASP A 110 -19.89 5.33 -0.75
CA ASP A 110 -19.25 5.41 0.58
C ASP A 110 -18.74 4.05 1.10
N SER A 111 -19.23 2.95 0.55
CA SER A 111 -18.79 1.59 0.90
C SER A 111 -17.51 1.17 0.16
N VAL A 112 -17.10 1.89 -0.88
CA VAL A 112 -15.81 1.70 -1.55
C VAL A 112 -14.70 2.12 -0.58
N TRP A 113 -13.72 1.24 -0.38
CA TRP A 113 -12.62 1.60 0.50
C TRP A 113 -11.56 2.40 -0.29
N VAL A 114 -11.66 3.72 -0.23
CA VAL A 114 -10.66 4.63 -0.79
C VAL A 114 -9.76 5.12 0.34
N SER A 115 -8.47 4.84 0.29
CA SER A 115 -7.54 5.24 1.35
C SER A 115 -6.08 5.35 0.88
N THR A 116 -5.21 5.87 1.76
CA THR A 116 -3.76 5.74 1.58
C THR A 116 -3.28 4.39 2.12
N PHE A 117 -2.08 3.94 1.72
CA PHE A 117 -1.43 2.74 2.26
C PHE A 117 -1.42 2.74 3.79
N HIS A 118 -0.93 3.83 4.40
CA HIS A 118 -0.84 3.93 5.86
C HIS A 118 -2.21 3.89 6.55
N SER A 119 -3.21 4.59 5.99
CA SER A 119 -4.57 4.58 6.56
C SER A 119 -5.22 3.19 6.47
N LEU A 120 -4.95 2.44 5.40
CA LEU A 120 -5.35 1.04 5.26
C LEU A 120 -4.71 0.19 6.36
N CYS A 121 -3.38 0.28 6.50
CA CYS A 121 -2.62 -0.47 7.50
C CYS A 121 -3.09 -0.17 8.92
N VAL A 122 -3.27 1.11 9.28
CA VAL A 122 -3.79 1.48 10.61
C VAL A 122 -5.12 0.79 10.91
N ARG A 123 -6.06 0.80 9.96
CA ARG A 123 -7.37 0.15 10.18
C ARG A 123 -7.26 -1.36 10.35
N ILE A 124 -6.37 -2.00 9.59
CA ILE A 124 -6.11 -3.44 9.71
C ILE A 124 -5.49 -3.75 11.06
N LEU A 125 -4.42 -3.05 11.42
CA LEU A 125 -3.68 -3.25 12.65
C LEU A 125 -4.53 -2.96 13.90
N ARG A 126 -5.33 -1.89 13.91
CA ARG A 126 -6.26 -1.61 15.02
C ARG A 126 -7.19 -2.78 15.33
N ARG A 127 -7.47 -3.63 14.36
CA ARG A 127 -8.38 -4.76 14.52
C ARG A 127 -7.69 -6.06 14.87
N PHE A 128 -6.45 -6.27 14.42
CA PHE A 128 -5.82 -7.60 14.46
C PHE A 128 -4.39 -7.61 15.01
N ILE A 129 -3.83 -6.48 15.42
CA ILE A 129 -2.42 -6.39 15.84
C ILE A 129 -2.12 -7.20 17.12
N GLU A 130 -3.14 -7.55 17.88
CA GLU A 130 -3.00 -8.40 19.07
C GLU A 130 -2.38 -9.77 18.72
N ASN A 131 -2.58 -10.25 17.51
CA ASN A 131 -1.90 -11.45 16.97
C ASN A 131 -0.36 -11.30 16.90
N LEU A 132 0.15 -10.07 16.88
CA LEU A 132 1.58 -9.77 16.91
C LEU A 132 2.09 -9.38 18.31
N GLY A 133 1.24 -9.50 19.34
CA GLY A 133 1.58 -9.20 20.72
C GLY A 133 1.73 -7.70 21.00
N TYR A 134 0.94 -6.87 20.34
CA TYR A 134 0.71 -5.45 20.66
C TYR A 134 -0.74 -5.29 21.17
N GLU A 135 -1.00 -4.18 21.83
CA GLU A 135 -2.37 -3.78 22.15
C GLU A 135 -2.97 -2.99 20.98
N SER A 136 -4.27 -3.14 20.74
CA SER A 136 -4.99 -2.41 19.68
C SER A 136 -4.97 -0.89 19.86
N SER A 137 -4.71 -0.40 21.08
CA SER A 137 -4.53 1.01 21.44
C SER A 137 -3.16 1.60 21.10
N PHE A 138 -2.31 0.90 20.37
CA PHE A 138 -0.93 1.33 20.07
C PHE A 138 -0.81 2.80 19.64
N SER A 139 0.29 3.45 20.02
CA SER A 139 0.62 4.81 19.60
C SER A 139 1.33 4.79 18.25
N ILE A 140 1.15 5.84 17.45
CA ILE A 140 1.90 6.03 16.20
C ILE A 140 2.90 7.16 16.45
N TYR A 141 4.18 6.83 16.45
CA TYR A 141 5.25 7.79 16.68
C TYR A 141 5.53 8.60 15.41
N ASP A 142 5.44 9.90 15.53
CA ASP A 142 5.85 10.83 14.49
C ASP A 142 7.38 11.00 14.46
N THR A 143 7.87 11.88 13.59
CA THR A 143 9.31 12.14 13.42
C THR A 143 9.98 12.67 14.68
N ASP A 144 9.27 13.44 15.52
CA ASP A 144 9.84 14.01 16.73
C ASP A 144 9.83 13.00 17.89
N ASP A 145 8.82 12.15 17.97
CA ASP A 145 8.75 11.00 18.87
C ASP A 145 9.90 10.02 18.60
N GLN A 146 10.08 9.64 17.32
CA GLN A 146 11.17 8.78 16.87
C GLN A 146 12.55 9.33 17.24
N LYS A 147 12.77 10.62 16.98
CA LYS A 147 14.00 11.32 17.38
C LYS A 147 14.23 11.31 18.88
N THR A 148 13.16 11.56 19.65
CA THR A 148 13.24 11.58 21.11
C THR A 148 13.63 10.22 21.65
N LEU A 149 13.01 9.15 21.14
CA LEU A 149 13.34 7.78 21.48
C LEU A 149 14.81 7.45 21.10
N MET A 150 15.24 7.81 19.89
CA MET A 150 16.62 7.56 19.45
C MET A 150 17.65 8.33 20.28
N LYS A 151 17.37 9.58 20.70
CA LYS A 151 18.22 10.34 21.62
C LYS A 151 18.37 9.66 22.98
N GLN A 152 17.28 9.10 23.51
CA GLN A 152 17.34 8.32 24.76
C GLN A 152 18.26 7.09 24.61
N ILE A 153 18.10 6.35 23.50
CA ILE A 153 18.96 5.20 23.19
C ILE A 153 20.43 5.63 23.09
N PHE A 154 20.72 6.72 22.39
CA PHE A 154 22.07 7.27 22.24
C PHE A 154 22.69 7.60 23.60
N LYS A 155 21.92 8.29 24.46
CA LYS A 155 22.40 8.66 25.81
C LYS A 155 22.69 7.44 26.67
N GLU A 156 21.82 6.45 26.70
CA GLU A 156 21.95 5.27 27.53
C GLU A 156 23.05 4.32 27.04
N ARG A 157 23.31 4.29 25.75
CA ARG A 157 24.38 3.47 25.14
C ARG A 157 25.66 4.25 24.88
N GLU A 158 25.77 5.47 25.39
CA GLU A 158 26.93 6.34 25.25
C GLU A 158 27.39 6.52 23.79
N ILE A 159 26.45 6.58 22.85
CA ILE A 159 26.74 6.70 21.42
C ILE A 159 27.36 8.07 21.12
N ASN A 160 28.48 8.08 20.41
CA ASN A 160 29.15 9.31 20.02
C ASN A 160 28.31 10.09 18.98
N GLY A 161 27.60 11.13 19.40
CA GLY A 161 26.77 11.98 18.56
C GLY A 161 27.51 12.78 17.48
N LYS A 162 28.85 12.80 17.47
CA LYS A 162 29.66 13.36 16.38
C LYS A 162 29.77 12.40 15.21
N LEU A 163 29.82 11.09 15.48
CA LEU A 163 29.93 10.02 14.49
C LEU A 163 28.56 9.58 13.98
N TYR A 164 27.57 9.59 14.85
CA TYR A 164 26.22 9.17 14.53
C TYR A 164 25.25 10.33 14.78
N LYS A 165 24.37 10.59 13.81
CA LYS A 165 23.26 11.53 13.97
C LYS A 165 21.97 10.73 14.03
N GLU A 166 21.10 11.05 14.99
CA GLU A 166 19.82 10.35 15.20
C GLU A 166 19.01 10.27 13.90
N ARG A 167 18.90 11.40 13.20
CA ARG A 167 18.18 11.46 11.91
C ARG A 167 18.80 10.56 10.84
N GLY A 168 20.14 10.47 10.82
CA GLY A 168 20.84 9.61 9.86
C GLY A 168 20.61 8.12 10.15
N VAL A 169 20.65 7.71 11.43
CA VAL A 169 20.35 6.34 11.84
C VAL A 169 18.89 5.98 11.57
N LEU A 170 17.95 6.87 11.92
CA LEU A 170 16.53 6.66 11.63
C LEU A 170 16.25 6.56 10.13
N GLY A 171 16.96 7.34 9.29
CA GLY A 171 16.83 7.23 7.83
C GLY A 171 17.30 5.88 7.29
N ILE A 172 18.38 5.31 7.85
CA ILE A 172 18.85 3.96 7.47
C ILE A 172 17.85 2.89 7.92
N ILE A 173 17.32 3.01 9.15
CA ILE A 173 16.27 2.11 9.66
C ILE A 173 15.02 2.18 8.79
N SER A 174 14.58 3.37 8.43
CA SER A 174 13.43 3.58 7.54
C SER A 174 13.66 2.92 6.17
N SER A 175 14.85 3.10 5.58
CA SER A 175 15.18 2.43 4.32
C SER A 175 15.15 0.90 4.44
N ALA A 176 15.68 0.34 5.53
CA ALA A 176 15.64 -1.10 5.79
C ALA A 176 14.19 -1.61 5.93
N LYS A 177 13.34 -0.90 6.69
CA LYS A 177 11.92 -1.23 6.83
C LYS A 177 11.17 -1.19 5.50
N ASN A 178 11.42 -0.19 4.67
CA ASN A 178 10.81 -0.05 3.35
C ASN A 178 11.18 -1.19 2.40
N GLU A 179 12.34 -1.83 2.60
CA GLU A 179 12.78 -3.04 1.89
C GLU A 179 12.41 -4.34 2.65
N LEU A 180 11.63 -4.26 3.73
CA LEU A 180 11.24 -5.38 4.59
C LEU A 180 12.44 -6.10 5.24
N VAL A 181 13.56 -5.42 5.42
CA VAL A 181 14.75 -5.96 6.10
C VAL A 181 14.55 -5.84 7.61
N THR A 182 14.46 -6.97 8.29
CA THR A 182 14.32 -7.05 9.74
C THR A 182 15.60 -6.61 10.46
N PRO A 183 15.56 -6.25 11.76
CA PRO A 183 16.77 -5.98 12.54
C PRO A 183 17.78 -7.14 12.54
N GLU A 184 17.29 -8.38 12.52
CA GLU A 184 18.10 -9.60 12.50
C GLU A 184 18.82 -9.78 11.14
N GLU A 185 18.10 -9.58 10.04
CA GLU A 185 18.67 -9.63 8.69
C GLU A 185 19.67 -8.51 8.47
N PHE A 186 19.33 -7.28 8.88
CA PHE A 186 20.24 -6.15 8.83
C PHE A 186 21.55 -6.42 9.63
N ALA A 187 21.44 -7.05 10.80
CA ALA A 187 22.61 -7.44 11.60
C ALA A 187 23.45 -8.52 10.92
N LEU A 188 22.84 -9.46 10.20
CA LEU A 188 23.57 -10.47 9.44
C LEU A 188 24.32 -9.85 8.25
N GLU A 189 23.68 -8.94 7.53
CA GLU A 189 24.29 -8.21 6.40
C GLU A 189 25.44 -7.33 6.88
N SER A 190 25.27 -6.60 7.99
CA SER A 190 26.29 -5.73 8.56
C SER A 190 27.55 -6.48 9.01
N LYS A 191 27.40 -7.74 9.45
CA LYS A 191 28.55 -8.61 9.78
C LYS A 191 29.32 -9.02 8.52
N LYS A 192 28.63 -9.29 7.42
CA LYS A 192 29.26 -9.64 6.14
C LYS A 192 30.02 -8.45 5.55
N ASP A 193 29.46 -7.26 5.67
CA ASP A 193 30.09 -6.01 5.24
C ASP A 193 31.33 -5.65 6.06
N GLY A 194 31.46 -6.17 7.28
CA GLY A 194 32.59 -5.93 8.16
C GLY A 194 32.73 -4.50 8.72
N SER A 195 31.79 -3.62 8.36
CA SER A 195 31.79 -2.23 8.80
C SER A 195 31.36 -2.11 10.27
N ALA A 196 32.23 -1.61 11.12
CA ALA A 196 31.91 -1.31 12.53
C ALA A 196 30.72 -0.34 12.64
N ARG A 197 30.59 0.59 11.67
CA ARG A 197 29.48 1.52 11.61
C ARG A 197 28.15 0.80 11.33
N SER A 198 28.12 -0.09 10.35
CA SER A 198 26.91 -0.88 10.00
C SER A 198 26.48 -1.77 11.16
N GLN A 199 27.44 -2.40 11.85
CA GLN A 199 27.17 -3.22 13.03
C GLN A 199 26.61 -2.39 14.19
N GLN A 200 27.15 -1.19 14.45
CA GLN A 200 26.58 -0.29 15.45
C GLN A 200 25.15 0.15 15.11
N ILE A 201 24.87 0.41 13.84
CA ILE A 201 23.49 0.76 13.38
C ILE A 201 22.54 -0.43 13.54
N ALA A 202 23.01 -1.66 13.29
CA ALA A 202 22.22 -2.87 13.51
C ALA A 202 21.79 -3.02 14.99
N GLU A 203 22.71 -2.79 15.92
CA GLU A 203 22.40 -2.78 17.35
C GLU A 203 21.40 -1.68 17.73
N LEU A 204 21.54 -0.49 17.14
CA LEU A 204 20.62 0.61 17.35
C LEU A 204 19.22 0.31 16.76
N TYR A 205 19.16 -0.33 15.60
CA TYR A 205 17.88 -0.75 14.98
C TYR A 205 17.15 -1.75 15.86
N LYS A 206 17.87 -2.77 16.35
CA LYS A 206 17.30 -3.78 17.26
C LYS A 206 16.76 -3.14 18.54
N GLU A 207 17.55 -2.29 19.19
CA GLU A 207 17.13 -1.58 20.41
C GLU A 207 15.92 -0.68 20.15
N TYR A 208 15.91 0.04 19.03
CA TYR A 208 14.81 0.91 18.65
C TYR A 208 13.49 0.13 18.52
N GLN A 209 13.50 -1.02 17.84
CA GLN A 209 12.31 -1.87 17.71
C GLN A 209 11.85 -2.46 19.05
N VAL A 210 12.78 -2.89 19.89
CA VAL A 210 12.45 -3.39 21.24
C VAL A 210 11.75 -2.31 22.07
N ARG A 211 12.22 -1.06 22.00
CA ARG A 211 11.59 0.04 22.74
C ARG A 211 10.26 0.48 22.16
N LEU A 212 10.12 0.52 20.86
CA LEU A 212 8.82 0.75 20.24
C LEU A 212 7.81 -0.29 20.74
N LYS A 213 8.16 -1.58 20.69
CA LYS A 213 7.29 -2.65 21.19
C LYS A 213 6.96 -2.52 22.67
N LYS A 214 7.96 -2.23 23.52
CA LYS A 214 7.78 -2.00 24.97
C LYS A 214 6.81 -0.85 25.24
N ASN A 215 6.83 0.19 24.41
CA ASN A 215 5.98 1.37 24.55
C ASN A 215 4.61 1.18 23.89
N ASN A 216 4.30 -0.02 23.39
CA ASN A 216 3.13 -0.28 22.55
C ASN A 216 2.99 0.77 21.45
N ALA A 217 4.06 1.00 20.70
CA ALA A 217 4.16 2.02 19.67
C ALA A 217 4.67 1.45 18.34
N LEU A 218 4.24 2.05 17.26
CA LEU A 218 4.71 1.83 15.89
C LEU A 218 5.15 3.15 15.30
N ASP A 219 6.18 3.18 14.47
CA ASP A 219 6.43 4.32 13.60
C ASP A 219 5.67 4.18 12.26
N PHE A 220 5.80 5.16 11.36
CA PHE A 220 5.09 5.14 10.09
C PHE A 220 5.49 3.96 9.21
N ASP A 221 6.76 3.57 9.18
CA ASP A 221 7.22 2.43 8.39
C ASP A 221 6.71 1.11 8.99
N ASP A 222 6.64 1.02 10.32
CA ASP A 222 6.08 -0.15 11.02
C ASP A 222 4.62 -0.42 10.64
N LEU A 223 3.85 0.59 10.28
CA LEU A 223 2.46 0.36 9.85
C LEU A 223 2.40 -0.58 8.64
N LEU A 224 3.30 -0.41 7.68
CA LEU A 224 3.41 -1.30 6.52
C LEU A 224 4.04 -2.64 6.90
N VAL A 225 5.21 -2.61 7.55
CA VAL A 225 5.96 -3.83 7.94
C VAL A 225 5.09 -4.75 8.79
N LYS A 226 4.41 -4.22 9.82
CA LYS A 226 3.57 -5.03 10.72
C LYS A 226 2.29 -5.52 10.06
N THR A 227 1.76 -4.81 9.06
CA THR A 227 0.62 -5.33 8.28
C THR A 227 1.06 -6.50 7.39
N VAL A 228 2.24 -6.42 6.76
CA VAL A 228 2.82 -7.53 5.99
C VAL A 228 3.09 -8.72 6.91
N GLU A 229 3.76 -8.51 8.06
CA GLU A 229 4.03 -9.54 9.06
C GLU A 229 2.73 -10.21 9.56
N LEU A 230 1.68 -9.43 9.82
CA LEU A 230 0.37 -9.93 10.22
C LEU A 230 -0.24 -10.86 9.16
N PHE A 231 -0.19 -10.46 7.89
CA PHE A 231 -0.74 -11.27 6.80
C PHE A 231 0.05 -12.54 6.54
N GLU A 232 1.36 -12.53 6.74
CA GLU A 232 2.23 -13.69 6.57
C GLU A 232 2.13 -14.68 7.73
N SER A 233 1.91 -14.18 8.96
CA SER A 233 1.81 -14.99 10.16
C SER A 233 0.39 -15.47 10.50
N CYS A 234 -0.65 -14.77 9.99
CA CYS A 234 -2.06 -15.04 10.27
C CYS A 234 -2.87 -15.19 8.98
N PRO A 235 -2.85 -16.39 8.35
CA PRO A 235 -3.53 -16.63 7.06
C PRO A 235 -5.04 -16.33 7.09
N GLU A 236 -5.70 -16.52 8.22
CA GLU A 236 -7.12 -16.22 8.40
C GLU A 236 -7.43 -14.72 8.30
N VAL A 237 -6.50 -13.86 8.76
CA VAL A 237 -6.64 -12.41 8.63
C VAL A 237 -6.44 -11.99 7.17
N LEU A 238 -5.45 -12.58 6.51
CA LEU A 238 -5.21 -12.35 5.08
C LEU A 238 -6.43 -12.79 4.25
N ASP A 239 -6.94 -14.00 4.46
CA ASP A 239 -8.12 -14.54 3.76
C ASP A 239 -9.34 -13.64 3.92
N TYR A 240 -9.60 -13.14 5.14
CA TYR A 240 -10.68 -12.20 5.40
C TYR A 240 -10.57 -10.93 4.53
N TYR A 241 -9.37 -10.35 4.39
CA TYR A 241 -9.19 -9.16 3.56
C TYR A 241 -9.13 -9.46 2.06
N GLN A 242 -8.68 -10.63 1.64
CA GLN A 242 -8.75 -11.09 0.26
C GLN A 242 -10.20 -11.28 -0.19
N GLU A 243 -11.05 -11.89 0.65
CA GLU A 243 -12.50 -12.01 0.36
C GLU A 243 -13.18 -10.65 0.32
N ARG A 244 -12.75 -9.73 1.16
CA ARG A 244 -13.26 -8.38 1.19
C ARG A 244 -12.85 -7.57 -0.04
N PHE A 245 -11.60 -7.62 -0.45
CA PHE A 245 -11.02 -6.79 -1.51
C PHE A 245 -10.75 -7.61 -2.78
N ARG A 246 -11.82 -7.94 -3.50
CA ARG A 246 -11.72 -8.70 -4.74
C ARG A 246 -11.21 -7.87 -5.91
N TYR A 247 -11.40 -6.55 -5.85
CA TYR A 247 -10.92 -5.59 -6.84
C TYR A 247 -10.04 -4.57 -6.15
N ILE A 248 -8.75 -4.58 -6.49
CA ILE A 248 -7.75 -3.71 -5.89
C ILE A 248 -7.18 -2.81 -6.98
N MET A 249 -7.18 -1.51 -6.72
CA MET A 249 -6.65 -0.49 -7.63
C MET A 249 -5.64 0.37 -6.88
N VAL A 250 -4.49 0.58 -7.48
CA VAL A 250 -3.42 1.41 -6.92
C VAL A 250 -3.11 2.53 -7.91
N ASP A 251 -3.33 3.77 -7.47
CA ASP A 251 -2.91 4.95 -8.22
C ASP A 251 -1.43 5.24 -7.96
N GLU A 252 -0.72 5.76 -8.97
CA GLU A 252 0.73 6.06 -8.95
C GLU A 252 1.60 4.85 -8.52
N TYR A 253 1.28 3.67 -9.03
CA TYR A 253 1.94 2.40 -8.66
C TYR A 253 3.46 2.41 -8.82
N GLN A 254 4.01 3.23 -9.72
CA GLN A 254 5.45 3.41 -9.93
C GLN A 254 6.20 3.92 -8.69
N ASP A 255 5.50 4.59 -7.76
CA ASP A 255 6.08 5.18 -6.55
C ASP A 255 6.09 4.22 -5.35
N THR A 256 5.64 2.95 -5.55
CA THR A 256 5.60 1.95 -4.47
C THR A 256 6.99 1.45 -4.10
N ASN A 257 7.23 1.33 -2.78
CA ASN A 257 8.39 0.61 -2.23
C ASN A 257 8.11 -0.90 -2.08
N THR A 258 9.11 -1.66 -1.65
CA THR A 258 9.02 -3.11 -1.50
C THR A 258 7.93 -3.53 -0.50
N ALA A 259 7.79 -2.84 0.64
CA ALA A 259 6.78 -3.14 1.64
C ALA A 259 5.35 -2.91 1.11
N GLN A 260 5.11 -1.82 0.39
CA GLN A 260 3.84 -1.51 -0.25
C GLN A 260 3.51 -2.50 -1.37
N PHE A 261 4.50 -2.84 -2.20
CA PHE A 261 4.36 -3.86 -3.23
C PHE A 261 3.97 -5.21 -2.61
N ARG A 262 4.67 -5.65 -1.53
CA ARG A 262 4.39 -6.92 -0.86
C ARG A 262 2.98 -6.96 -0.28
N LEU A 263 2.54 -5.86 0.35
CA LEU A 263 1.19 -5.72 0.88
C LEU A 263 0.11 -5.91 -0.22
N VAL A 264 0.27 -5.21 -1.36
CA VAL A 264 -0.66 -5.34 -2.49
C VAL A 264 -0.62 -6.75 -3.06
N SER A 265 0.56 -7.34 -3.22
CA SER A 265 0.74 -8.71 -3.73
C SER A 265 0.03 -9.74 -2.87
N LEU A 266 0.15 -9.64 -1.54
CA LEU A 266 -0.55 -10.52 -0.60
C LEU A 266 -2.07 -10.39 -0.75
N LEU A 267 -2.59 -9.17 -0.74
CA LEU A 267 -4.02 -8.92 -0.86
C LEU A 267 -4.60 -9.41 -2.21
N ALA A 268 -3.86 -9.21 -3.32
CA ALA A 268 -4.31 -9.54 -4.65
C ALA A 268 -4.12 -11.02 -5.03
N SER A 269 -3.39 -11.81 -4.24
CA SER A 269 -2.96 -13.16 -4.65
C SER A 269 -4.11 -14.17 -4.87
N LYS A 270 -5.26 -13.96 -4.25
CA LYS A 270 -6.42 -14.86 -4.35
C LYS A 270 -7.27 -14.61 -5.61
N TYR A 271 -7.48 -13.35 -5.96
CA TYR A 271 -8.32 -12.91 -7.08
C TYR A 271 -7.44 -12.19 -8.11
N ARG A 272 -6.81 -12.95 -8.98
CA ARG A 272 -5.92 -12.47 -10.06
C ARG A 272 -6.68 -12.23 -11.35
#